data_c4f43dcbdbe1ea86e35d67c76f39f00f
#
_entry.id   c4f43dcbdbe1ea86e35d67c76f39f00f
#
_cell.length_a   1.000
_cell.length_b   1.000
_cell.length_c   1.000
_cell.angle_alpha   90.00
_cell.angle_beta   90.00
_cell.angle_gamma   90.00
#
_symmetry.space_group_name_H-M   'P 1'
#
loop_
_entity.id
_entity.type
_entity.pdbx_description
1 polymer ?
#
loop_
_entity_poly.entity_id
_entity_poly.type
_entity_poly.pdbx_seq_one_letter_code
_entity_poly.pdbx_strand_id
1 'polypeptide(L)'
;MKREVYKLVSRKEEFGTWGFHFRACIYVSLLFGLTYVWVVQGSSYGLALALGISQALIGLNVQHDANHGAASKKPWVNELLGFGANLIGGDKWNWMQQHWTHHSFTNHYAMDPDSFSAEPVFSFNDYPLDHPNRRWWHCFQGFYFLFFLSMYWISAVFNPQVWNLHHSGAAFVGIKMDNEFTVKRRIWARLLKASYIYWNVVTPFQNHGLGLTPFFHVMVLGVASSITLSLLFSLSHNFVDSDRDPTKSYRETGKEVCWYKSQVETSSTYGGFIAGCLTGGLNCQM
;
A
#
# COMPACT_ATOMS: atom_id res chain seq x y z
N MET A 1 -19.37 9.39 20.70
CA MET A 1 -18.83 8.36 19.82
C MET A 1 -17.94 7.32 20.53
N LYS A 2 -16.73 7.65 21.03
CA LYS A 2 -15.82 6.68 21.70
C LYS A 2 -16.52 5.80 22.76
N ARG A 3 -17.40 6.42 23.59
CA ARG A 3 -18.17 5.72 24.62
C ARG A 3 -19.19 4.72 24.06
N GLU A 4 -19.74 4.97 22.88
CA GLU A 4 -20.68 4.04 22.22
C GLU A 4 -19.95 2.88 21.57
N VAL A 5 -18.79 3.14 20.95
CA VAL A 5 -17.95 2.09 20.40
C VAL A 5 -17.52 1.09 21.48
N TYR A 6 -17.14 1.57 22.68
CA TYR A 6 -16.76 0.69 23.79
C TYR A 6 -17.91 -0.08 24.45
N LYS A 7 -19.16 0.17 24.05
CA LYS A 7 -20.27 -0.72 24.42
C LYS A 7 -20.33 -1.97 23.53
N LEU A 8 -19.77 -1.87 22.31
CA LEU A 8 -19.82 -2.93 21.30
C LEU A 8 -18.51 -3.71 21.22
N VAL A 9 -17.38 -3.01 21.41
CA VAL A 9 -16.03 -3.59 21.27
C VAL A 9 -15.29 -3.49 22.59
N SER A 10 -14.74 -4.63 23.02
CA SER A 10 -13.90 -4.67 24.23
C SER A 10 -12.60 -3.91 24.01
N ARG A 11 -12.13 -3.17 25.03
CA ARG A 11 -10.80 -2.53 25.01
C ARG A 11 -9.64 -3.51 24.81
N LYS A 12 -9.86 -4.82 25.00
CA LYS A 12 -8.86 -5.84 24.73
C LYS A 12 -8.74 -6.14 23.22
N GLU A 13 -9.74 -5.76 22.45
CA GLU A 13 -9.86 -5.98 21.00
C GLU A 13 -9.49 -4.74 20.17
N GLU A 14 -9.08 -3.63 20.81
CA GLU A 14 -8.62 -2.40 20.15
C GLU A 14 -7.35 -2.60 19.31
N PHE A 15 -6.58 -3.62 19.58
CA PHE A 15 -5.30 -3.90 18.95
C PHE A 15 -5.24 -5.32 18.42
N GLY A 16 -4.20 -5.61 17.66
CA GLY A 16 -3.98 -6.90 17.05
C GLY A 16 -4.22 -8.06 18.02
N THR A 17 -5.13 -8.94 17.62
CA THR A 17 -5.48 -10.16 18.36
C THR A 17 -4.38 -11.22 18.24
N TRP A 18 -4.50 -12.32 18.99
CA TRP A 18 -3.63 -13.49 18.81
C TRP A 18 -3.62 -13.99 17.37
N GLY A 19 -4.77 -13.97 16.68
CA GLY A 19 -4.87 -14.34 15.27
C GLY A 19 -4.04 -13.44 14.36
N PHE A 20 -4.01 -12.12 14.61
CA PHE A 20 -3.15 -11.18 13.90
C PHE A 20 -1.67 -11.51 14.13
N HIS A 21 -1.24 -11.64 15.40
CA HIS A 21 0.16 -11.90 15.72
C HIS A 21 0.65 -13.24 15.16
N PHE A 22 -0.19 -14.27 15.19
CA PHE A 22 0.12 -15.57 14.62
C PHE A 22 0.32 -15.47 13.09
N ARG A 23 -0.60 -14.81 12.38
CA ARG A 23 -0.44 -14.55 10.93
C ARG A 23 0.80 -13.72 10.62
N ALA A 24 1.03 -12.66 11.38
CA ALA A 24 2.22 -11.82 11.22
C ALA A 24 3.52 -12.63 11.39
N CYS A 25 3.59 -13.51 12.37
CA CYS A 25 4.74 -14.42 12.55
C CYS A 25 4.93 -15.33 11.33
N ILE A 26 3.84 -15.93 10.81
CA ILE A 26 3.91 -16.78 9.62
C ILE A 26 4.40 -15.98 8.41
N TYR A 27 3.81 -14.82 8.12
CA TYR A 27 4.17 -14.03 6.95
C TYR A 27 5.59 -13.49 7.01
N VAL A 28 6.03 -13.02 8.18
CA VAL A 28 7.41 -12.55 8.39
C VAL A 28 8.40 -13.71 8.25
N SER A 29 8.11 -14.87 8.85
CA SER A 29 8.97 -16.06 8.73
C SER A 29 9.06 -16.55 7.28
N LEU A 30 7.93 -16.54 6.57
CA LEU A 30 7.87 -16.92 5.15
C LEU A 30 8.71 -15.96 4.30
N LEU A 31 8.55 -14.63 4.51
CA LEU A 31 9.35 -13.65 3.79
C LEU A 31 10.85 -13.86 4.00
N PHE A 32 11.30 -14.00 5.24
CA PHE A 32 12.72 -14.18 5.52
C PHE A 32 13.24 -15.54 5.04
N GLY A 33 12.47 -16.62 5.18
CA GLY A 33 12.84 -17.94 4.67
C GLY A 33 12.99 -17.97 3.15
N LEU A 34 12.00 -17.42 2.42
CA LEU A 34 12.07 -17.32 0.97
C LEU A 34 13.20 -16.38 0.50
N THR A 35 13.42 -15.26 1.20
CA THR A 35 14.54 -14.35 0.90
C THR A 35 15.89 -15.03 1.13
N TYR A 36 16.03 -15.83 2.18
CA TYR A 36 17.24 -16.61 2.43
C TYR A 36 17.52 -17.59 1.28
N VAL A 37 16.52 -18.36 0.86
CA VAL A 37 16.65 -19.29 -0.27
C VAL A 37 17.01 -18.53 -1.55
N TRP A 38 16.34 -17.40 -1.81
CA TRP A 38 16.59 -16.56 -2.97
C TRP A 38 18.03 -16.04 -3.06
N VAL A 39 18.56 -15.60 -1.91
CA VAL A 39 19.91 -15.02 -1.85
C VAL A 39 20.99 -16.11 -1.87
N VAL A 40 20.80 -17.20 -1.11
CA VAL A 40 21.86 -18.20 -0.84
C VAL A 40 21.85 -19.35 -1.83
N GLN A 41 20.66 -19.85 -2.20
CA GLN A 41 20.53 -20.99 -3.11
C GLN A 41 20.30 -20.58 -4.57
N GLY A 42 19.97 -19.32 -4.79
CA GLY A 42 19.72 -18.76 -6.10
C GLY A 42 18.24 -18.62 -6.44
N SER A 43 17.97 -17.75 -7.40
CA SER A 43 16.62 -17.42 -7.85
C SER A 43 16.07 -18.43 -8.85
N SER A 44 14.74 -18.63 -8.83
CA SER A 44 13.97 -19.41 -9.81
C SER A 44 12.58 -18.81 -10.00
N TYR A 45 11.86 -19.18 -11.07
CA TYR A 45 10.52 -18.68 -11.34
C TYR A 45 9.52 -18.99 -10.22
N GLY A 46 9.53 -20.23 -9.72
CA GLY A 46 8.63 -20.64 -8.62
C GLY A 46 8.95 -19.89 -7.33
N LEU A 47 10.22 -19.70 -7.01
CA LEU A 47 10.66 -18.94 -5.84
C LEU A 47 10.35 -17.44 -6.01
N ALA A 48 10.52 -16.86 -7.21
CA ALA A 48 10.16 -15.49 -7.53
C ALA A 48 8.67 -15.22 -7.28
N LEU A 49 7.81 -16.13 -7.77
CA LEU A 49 6.36 -16.05 -7.55
C LEU A 49 6.02 -16.11 -6.05
N ALA A 50 6.55 -17.09 -5.34
CA ALA A 50 6.29 -17.28 -3.92
C ALA A 50 6.79 -16.10 -3.07
N LEU A 51 7.99 -15.58 -3.35
CA LEU A 51 8.58 -14.44 -2.66
C LEU A 51 7.77 -13.15 -2.94
N GLY A 52 7.34 -12.93 -4.20
CA GLY A 52 6.52 -11.79 -4.56
C GLY A 52 5.17 -11.78 -3.85
N ILE A 53 4.48 -12.92 -3.79
CA ILE A 53 3.22 -13.07 -3.02
C ILE A 53 3.49 -12.82 -1.53
N SER A 54 4.57 -13.38 -0.98
CA SER A 54 4.95 -13.16 0.42
C SER A 54 5.18 -11.69 0.74
N GLN A 55 5.84 -10.94 -0.16
CA GLN A 55 6.00 -9.49 -0.02
C GLN A 55 4.65 -8.76 0.00
N ALA A 56 3.72 -9.13 -0.88
CA ALA A 56 2.39 -8.54 -0.88
C ALA A 56 1.63 -8.80 0.43
N LEU A 57 1.73 -10.00 1.01
CA LEU A 57 1.11 -10.32 2.30
C LEU A 57 1.68 -9.47 3.45
N ILE A 58 2.97 -9.15 3.44
CA ILE A 58 3.56 -8.19 4.39
C ILE A 58 2.95 -6.79 4.17
N GLY A 59 2.83 -6.37 2.92
CA GLY A 59 2.25 -5.07 2.55
C GLY A 59 0.82 -4.91 3.02
N LEU A 60 -0.01 -5.89 2.73
CA LEU A 60 -1.45 -5.86 3.01
C LEU A 60 -1.81 -6.02 4.49
N ASN A 61 -1.06 -6.84 5.23
CA ASN A 61 -1.38 -7.18 6.62
C ASN A 61 -0.47 -6.50 7.62
N VAL A 62 0.80 -6.93 7.62
CA VAL A 62 1.69 -6.68 8.76
C VAL A 62 2.06 -5.21 8.87
N GLN A 63 2.56 -4.63 7.78
CA GLN A 63 2.97 -3.24 7.78
C GLN A 63 1.78 -2.27 7.82
N HIS A 64 0.67 -2.62 7.15
CA HIS A 64 -0.54 -1.82 7.10
C HIS A 64 -1.08 -1.56 8.52
N ASP A 65 -1.45 -2.61 9.23
CA ASP A 65 -2.02 -2.51 10.57
C ASP A 65 -1.04 -1.89 11.58
N ALA A 66 0.26 -2.19 11.42
CA ALA A 66 1.29 -1.62 12.27
C ALA A 66 1.48 -0.10 12.05
N ASN A 67 1.46 0.37 10.80
CA ASN A 67 1.59 1.79 10.49
C ASN A 67 0.32 2.59 10.82
N HIS A 68 -0.82 1.93 10.99
CA HIS A 68 -2.00 2.50 11.65
C HIS A 68 -1.90 2.53 13.19
N GLY A 69 -0.85 1.96 13.76
CA GLY A 69 -0.71 1.84 15.21
C GLY A 69 -1.61 0.77 15.83
N ALA A 70 -2.27 -0.06 14.99
CA ALA A 70 -3.28 -1.02 15.42
C ALA A 70 -2.71 -2.40 15.79
N ALA A 71 -1.48 -2.74 15.41
CA ALA A 71 -0.90 -4.05 15.69
C ALA A 71 -0.67 -4.29 17.19
N SER A 72 -0.30 -3.27 17.97
CA SER A 72 -0.01 -3.43 19.40
C SER A 72 -0.18 -2.15 20.20
N LYS A 73 -0.52 -2.28 21.48
CA LYS A 73 -0.46 -1.19 22.47
C LYS A 73 0.95 -0.64 22.67
N LYS A 74 1.97 -1.43 22.32
CA LYS A 74 3.37 -1.05 22.47
C LYS A 74 3.85 -0.35 21.21
N PRO A 75 4.15 0.97 21.23
CA PRO A 75 4.53 1.73 20.04
C PRO A 75 5.72 1.15 19.27
N TRP A 76 6.71 0.60 19.99
CA TRP A 76 7.89 0.00 19.36
C TRP A 76 7.57 -1.24 18.50
N VAL A 77 6.50 -2.00 18.85
CA VAL A 77 6.04 -3.15 18.04
C VAL A 77 5.46 -2.64 16.72
N ASN A 78 4.61 -1.60 16.77
CA ASN A 78 4.07 -0.96 15.59
C ASN A 78 5.20 -0.36 14.72
N GLU A 79 6.19 0.27 15.36
CA GLU A 79 7.35 0.83 14.67
C GLU A 79 8.13 -0.28 13.94
N LEU A 80 8.43 -1.39 14.61
CA LEU A 80 9.18 -2.53 14.07
C LEU A 80 8.42 -3.18 12.89
N LEU A 81 7.17 -3.56 13.09
CA LEU A 81 6.36 -4.22 12.07
C LEU A 81 6.06 -3.29 10.89
N GLY A 82 5.92 -1.99 11.13
CA GLY A 82 5.73 -0.97 10.11
C GLY A 82 6.89 -0.87 9.11
N PHE A 83 8.11 -1.25 9.49
CA PHE A 83 9.23 -1.38 8.56
C PHE A 83 9.03 -2.47 7.50
N GLY A 84 8.01 -3.30 7.63
CA GLY A 84 7.57 -4.20 6.57
C GLY A 84 7.41 -3.51 5.21
N ALA A 85 6.97 -2.25 5.19
CA ALA A 85 6.90 -1.43 3.97
C ALA A 85 8.27 -1.31 3.26
N ASN A 86 9.34 -1.13 4.02
CA ASN A 86 10.69 -1.03 3.48
C ASN A 86 11.25 -2.39 3.05
N LEU A 87 10.89 -3.46 3.75
CA LEU A 87 11.32 -4.83 3.41
C LEU A 87 10.76 -5.32 2.08
N ILE A 88 9.66 -4.75 1.62
CA ILE A 88 9.01 -5.08 0.34
C ILE A 88 9.28 -4.06 -0.77
N GLY A 89 10.26 -3.19 -0.59
CA GLY A 89 10.70 -2.22 -1.60
C GLY A 89 9.98 -0.87 -1.55
N GLY A 90 8.98 -0.68 -0.68
CA GLY A 90 8.34 0.60 -0.43
C GLY A 90 9.17 1.56 0.44
N ASP A 91 8.52 2.57 0.95
CA ASP A 91 9.05 3.47 1.98
C ASP A 91 7.97 3.73 3.02
N LYS A 92 8.25 3.37 4.28
CA LYS A 92 7.31 3.47 5.39
C LYS A 92 6.74 4.89 5.54
N TRP A 93 7.60 5.90 5.53
CA TRP A 93 7.17 7.28 5.80
C TRP A 93 6.40 7.88 4.63
N ASN A 94 6.78 7.54 3.39
CA ASN A 94 6.00 7.91 2.22
C ASN A 94 4.62 7.26 2.26
N TRP A 95 4.58 5.95 2.58
CA TRP A 95 3.32 5.22 2.71
C TRP A 95 2.42 5.84 3.79
N MET A 96 2.97 6.15 4.98
CA MET A 96 2.21 6.77 6.06
C MET A 96 1.62 8.12 5.63
N GLN A 97 2.40 8.97 4.96
CA GLN A 97 1.91 10.25 4.48
C GLN A 97 0.81 10.08 3.43
N GLN A 98 1.00 9.20 2.46
CA GLN A 98 0.03 8.91 1.42
C GLN A 98 -1.26 8.34 2.03
N HIS A 99 -1.14 7.28 2.78
CA HIS A 99 -2.25 6.49 3.27
C HIS A 99 -3.07 7.20 4.36
N TRP A 100 -2.43 7.92 5.27
CA TRP A 100 -3.15 8.74 6.26
C TRP A 100 -3.87 9.93 5.62
N THR A 101 -3.31 10.49 4.54
CA THR A 101 -3.98 11.50 3.74
C THR A 101 -5.20 10.91 3.03
N HIS A 102 -5.02 9.73 2.42
CA HIS A 102 -6.12 8.98 1.83
C HIS A 102 -7.26 8.74 2.83
N HIS A 103 -6.99 8.25 4.03
CA HIS A 103 -8.01 8.08 5.06
C HIS A 103 -8.69 9.39 5.51
N SER A 104 -7.97 10.51 5.43
CA SER A 104 -8.56 11.81 5.76
C SER A 104 -9.50 12.34 4.67
N PHE A 105 -9.25 11.96 3.42
CA PHE A 105 -9.91 12.49 2.22
C PHE A 105 -10.32 11.40 1.24
N THR A 106 -10.74 10.24 1.72
CA THR A 106 -11.04 9.05 0.90
C THR A 106 -11.92 9.40 -0.31
N ASN A 107 -11.47 9.02 -1.50
CA ASN A 107 -12.08 9.29 -2.80
C ASN A 107 -12.25 10.78 -3.18
N HIS A 108 -11.64 11.70 -2.43
CA HIS A 108 -11.67 13.11 -2.82
C HIS A 108 -10.76 13.36 -4.03
N TYR A 109 -11.33 13.78 -5.15
CA TYR A 109 -10.65 13.88 -6.45
C TYR A 109 -9.36 14.74 -6.46
N ALA A 110 -9.22 15.72 -5.57
CA ALA A 110 -8.08 16.63 -5.53
C ALA A 110 -7.16 16.42 -4.32
N MET A 111 -7.62 15.72 -3.27
CA MET A 111 -6.89 15.61 -2.00
C MET A 111 -6.53 14.17 -1.62
N ASP A 112 -7.20 13.17 -2.21
CA ASP A 112 -6.86 11.77 -2.01
C ASP A 112 -5.73 11.35 -2.94
N PRO A 113 -4.51 11.08 -2.42
CA PRO A 113 -3.39 10.67 -3.25
C PRO A 113 -3.65 9.37 -4.03
N ASP A 114 -4.48 8.49 -3.49
CA ASP A 114 -4.79 7.21 -4.13
C ASP A 114 -5.75 7.38 -5.32
N SER A 115 -6.54 8.47 -5.32
CA SER A 115 -7.40 8.81 -6.46
C SER A 115 -6.64 9.36 -7.67
N PHE A 116 -5.56 10.12 -7.45
CA PHE A 116 -4.86 10.83 -8.54
C PHE A 116 -3.44 10.33 -8.81
N SER A 117 -2.84 9.51 -7.94
CA SER A 117 -1.43 9.09 -8.10
C SER A 117 -1.14 8.27 -9.36
N ALA A 118 -2.17 7.65 -9.92
CA ALA A 118 -2.08 6.88 -11.16
C ALA A 118 -2.23 7.73 -12.43
N GLU A 119 -2.66 8.98 -12.31
CA GLU A 119 -2.81 9.90 -13.43
C GLU A 119 -1.46 10.36 -13.98
N PRO A 120 -1.33 10.55 -15.29
CA PRO A 120 -2.36 10.44 -16.32
C PRO A 120 -2.47 9.03 -16.94
N VAL A 121 -1.83 8.01 -16.39
CA VAL A 121 -1.80 6.66 -16.99
C VAL A 121 -3.19 6.05 -17.02
N PHE A 122 -3.86 6.01 -15.87
CA PHE A 122 -5.29 5.70 -15.76
C PHE A 122 -5.91 6.58 -14.68
N SER A 123 -7.23 6.76 -14.75
CA SER A 123 -7.97 7.57 -13.79
C SER A 123 -9.00 6.71 -13.08
N PHE A 124 -8.99 6.79 -11.76
CA PHE A 124 -10.08 6.27 -10.92
C PHE A 124 -11.26 7.27 -10.84
N ASN A 125 -11.00 8.54 -11.15
CA ASN A 125 -12.02 9.59 -11.15
C ASN A 125 -12.86 9.56 -12.43
N ASP A 126 -14.17 9.73 -12.28
CA ASP A 126 -15.10 9.85 -13.41
C ASP A 126 -15.16 11.31 -13.90
N TYR A 127 -14.13 11.71 -14.60
CA TYR A 127 -14.05 13.04 -15.16
C TYR A 127 -14.97 13.22 -16.39
N PRO A 128 -15.66 14.37 -16.52
CA PRO A 128 -16.33 14.76 -17.76
C PRO A 128 -15.39 14.71 -18.96
N LEU A 129 -15.94 14.60 -20.16
CA LEU A 129 -15.16 14.45 -21.40
C LEU A 129 -14.23 15.63 -21.68
N ASP A 130 -14.60 16.82 -21.25
CA ASP A 130 -13.86 18.08 -21.41
C ASP A 130 -12.91 18.39 -20.24
N HIS A 131 -12.86 17.51 -19.23
CA HIS A 131 -12.00 17.75 -18.07
C HIS A 131 -10.51 17.65 -18.43
N PRO A 132 -9.65 18.59 -17.97
CA PRO A 132 -8.22 18.63 -18.34
C PRO A 132 -7.43 17.40 -17.95
N ASN A 133 -7.86 16.65 -16.94
CA ASN A 133 -7.20 15.39 -16.52
C ASN A 133 -7.71 14.19 -17.32
N ARG A 134 -8.84 14.29 -18.04
CA ARG A 134 -9.31 13.22 -18.89
C ARG A 134 -8.46 13.13 -20.14
N ARG A 135 -7.98 11.91 -20.45
CA ARG A 135 -7.19 11.62 -21.64
C ARG A 135 -7.96 10.68 -22.56
N TRP A 136 -7.73 10.78 -23.87
CA TRP A 136 -8.41 9.94 -24.85
C TRP A 136 -8.15 8.44 -24.63
N TRP A 137 -6.97 8.07 -24.08
CA TRP A 137 -6.63 6.67 -23.81
C TRP A 137 -7.35 6.09 -22.58
N HIS A 138 -7.94 6.90 -21.70
CA HIS A 138 -8.69 6.39 -20.55
C HIS A 138 -9.90 5.54 -20.95
N CYS A 139 -10.47 5.73 -22.16
CA CYS A 139 -11.53 4.86 -22.68
C CYS A 139 -11.08 3.40 -22.89
N PHE A 140 -9.77 3.16 -23.01
CA PHE A 140 -9.18 1.84 -23.15
C PHE A 140 -8.57 1.29 -21.85
N GLN A 141 -8.68 1.98 -20.73
CA GLN A 141 -7.97 1.61 -19.49
C GLN A 141 -8.33 0.22 -18.98
N GLY A 142 -9.53 -0.28 -19.25
CA GLY A 142 -9.91 -1.66 -18.91
C GLY A 142 -9.03 -2.73 -19.56
N PHE A 143 -8.42 -2.45 -20.71
CA PHE A 143 -7.53 -3.40 -21.42
C PHE A 143 -6.10 -3.36 -20.87
N TYR A 144 -5.58 -2.20 -20.47
CA TYR A 144 -4.18 -2.07 -20.03
C TYR A 144 -4.02 -1.96 -18.50
N PHE A 145 -5.12 -1.88 -17.75
CA PHE A 145 -5.12 -1.71 -16.31
C PHE A 145 -4.26 -2.76 -15.58
N LEU A 146 -4.50 -4.05 -15.86
CA LEU A 146 -3.74 -5.13 -15.24
C LEU A 146 -2.24 -5.07 -15.55
N PHE A 147 -1.88 -4.63 -16.77
CA PHE A 147 -0.48 -4.44 -17.13
C PHE A 147 0.19 -3.39 -16.23
N PHE A 148 -0.42 -2.22 -16.06
CA PHE A 148 0.17 -1.17 -15.22
C PHE A 148 0.12 -1.54 -13.74
N LEU A 149 -0.92 -2.22 -13.26
CA LEU A 149 -0.93 -2.77 -11.91
C LEU A 149 0.22 -3.76 -11.70
N SER A 150 0.58 -4.56 -12.70
CA SER A 150 1.71 -5.49 -12.61
C SER A 150 3.07 -4.80 -12.49
N MET A 151 3.16 -3.53 -12.89
CA MET A 151 4.38 -2.71 -12.80
C MET A 151 4.44 -1.83 -11.53
N TYR A 152 3.46 -1.95 -10.63
CA TYR A 152 3.39 -1.12 -9.41
C TYR A 152 4.67 -1.17 -8.56
N TRP A 153 5.36 -2.31 -8.48
CA TRP A 153 6.61 -2.44 -7.74
C TRP A 153 7.71 -1.51 -8.26
N ILE A 154 7.75 -1.22 -9.55
CA ILE A 154 8.71 -0.26 -10.13
C ILE A 154 8.44 1.13 -9.54
N SER A 155 7.17 1.54 -9.50
CA SER A 155 6.77 2.79 -8.85
C SER A 155 7.11 2.76 -7.35
N ALA A 156 6.80 1.70 -6.62
CA ALA A 156 7.07 1.60 -5.19
C ALA A 156 8.57 1.66 -4.85
N VAL A 157 9.42 1.02 -5.68
CA VAL A 157 10.88 1.00 -5.47
C VAL A 157 11.52 2.33 -5.88
N PHE A 158 11.12 2.91 -7.02
CA PHE A 158 11.73 4.09 -7.62
C PHE A 158 10.84 5.35 -7.55
N ASN A 159 9.91 5.39 -6.59
CA ASN A 159 8.95 6.47 -6.46
C ASN A 159 9.62 7.84 -6.30
N PRO A 160 9.41 8.79 -7.22
CA PRO A 160 9.97 10.14 -7.10
C PRO A 160 9.40 10.93 -5.92
N GLN A 161 8.23 10.58 -5.41
CA GLN A 161 7.63 11.20 -4.21
C GLN A 161 8.46 10.90 -2.95
N VAL A 162 9.12 9.74 -2.89
CA VAL A 162 10.07 9.41 -1.82
C VAL A 162 11.24 10.40 -1.85
N TRP A 163 11.70 10.76 -3.05
CA TRP A 163 12.74 11.79 -3.20
C TRP A 163 12.28 13.15 -2.67
N ASN A 164 11.06 13.57 -3.00
CA ASN A 164 10.49 14.81 -2.49
C ASN A 164 10.37 14.78 -0.96
N LEU A 165 9.89 13.70 -0.39
CA LEU A 165 9.81 13.51 1.07
C LEU A 165 11.20 13.65 1.72
N HIS A 166 12.24 13.07 1.12
CA HIS A 166 13.60 13.13 1.61
C HIS A 166 14.22 14.55 1.55
N HIS A 167 13.76 15.43 0.65
CA HIS A 167 14.26 16.78 0.47
C HIS A 167 13.42 17.82 1.22
N SER A 168 12.10 17.77 1.05
CA SER A 168 11.19 18.82 1.56
C SER A 168 10.43 18.42 2.83
N GLY A 169 10.47 17.15 3.22
CA GLY A 169 9.65 16.62 4.32
C GLY A 169 8.18 16.40 3.96
N ALA A 170 7.80 16.58 2.68
CA ALA A 170 6.45 16.35 2.18
C ALA A 170 6.51 15.60 0.84
N ALA A 171 5.80 14.45 0.75
CA ALA A 171 5.69 13.71 -0.51
C ALA A 171 4.66 14.36 -1.44
N PHE A 172 3.57 14.89 -0.89
CA PHE A 172 2.48 15.51 -1.63
C PHE A 172 2.42 17.02 -1.36
N VAL A 173 2.13 17.79 -2.39
CA VAL A 173 2.06 19.26 -2.30
C VAL A 173 0.94 19.66 -1.34
N GLY A 174 1.28 20.53 -0.39
CA GLY A 174 0.34 21.10 0.57
C GLY A 174 0.02 20.23 1.79
N ILE A 175 0.48 18.99 1.85
CA ILE A 175 0.21 18.07 2.96
C ILE A 175 1.51 17.75 3.67
N LYS A 176 1.63 18.19 4.93
CA LYS A 176 2.75 17.84 5.81
C LYS A 176 2.30 16.79 6.81
N MET A 177 3.14 15.78 7.01
CA MET A 177 2.98 14.88 8.15
C MET A 177 3.35 15.63 9.43
N ASP A 178 2.56 15.46 10.49
CA ASP A 178 2.95 15.86 11.85
C ASP A 178 4.15 15.06 12.38
N ASN A 179 4.52 14.00 11.69
CA ASN A 179 5.60 13.12 12.07
C ASN A 179 6.87 13.49 11.33
N GLU A 180 7.77 14.18 12.02
CA GLU A 180 8.99 14.75 11.48
C GLU A 180 9.87 13.68 10.79
N PHE A 181 10.23 13.92 9.52
CA PHE A 181 11.11 13.04 8.77
C PHE A 181 12.58 13.37 9.08
N THR A 182 13.03 12.96 10.25
CA THR A 182 14.36 13.22 10.81
C THR A 182 15.49 12.67 9.94
N VAL A 183 16.70 13.21 10.11
CA VAL A 183 17.92 12.69 9.44
C VAL A 183 18.12 11.19 9.71
N LYS A 184 17.87 10.73 10.95
CA LYS A 184 17.95 9.31 11.30
C LYS A 184 16.98 8.46 10.47
N ARG A 185 15.73 8.89 10.32
CA ARG A 185 14.72 8.21 9.49
C ARG A 185 15.11 8.14 8.02
N ARG A 186 15.66 9.25 7.49
CA ARG A 186 16.18 9.31 6.11
C ARG A 186 17.31 8.30 5.87
N ILE A 187 18.25 8.20 6.81
CA ILE A 187 19.35 7.23 6.71
C ILE A 187 18.78 5.81 6.71
N TRP A 188 17.90 5.45 7.65
CA TRP A 188 17.30 4.13 7.71
C TRP A 188 16.48 3.80 6.45
N ALA A 189 15.69 4.73 5.94
CA ALA A 189 14.92 4.53 4.71
C ALA A 189 15.85 4.19 3.53
N ARG A 190 16.96 4.93 3.38
CA ARG A 190 17.93 4.68 2.29
C ARG A 190 18.66 3.35 2.45
N LEU A 191 19.09 3.00 3.66
CA LEU A 191 19.76 1.73 3.92
C LEU A 191 18.84 0.54 3.64
N LEU A 192 17.59 0.60 4.09
CA LEU A 192 16.60 -0.46 3.85
C LEU A 192 16.24 -0.57 2.36
N LYS A 193 16.12 0.56 1.66
CA LYS A 193 15.90 0.56 0.21
C LYS A 193 17.08 -0.06 -0.54
N ALA A 194 18.30 0.31 -0.19
CA ALA A 194 19.52 -0.27 -0.78
C ALA A 194 19.60 -1.78 -0.49
N SER A 195 19.27 -2.21 0.73
CA SER A 195 19.21 -3.63 1.08
C SER A 195 18.15 -4.38 0.27
N TYR A 196 16.96 -3.81 0.09
CA TYR A 196 15.93 -4.42 -0.77
C TYR A 196 16.41 -4.61 -2.20
N ILE A 197 16.98 -3.57 -2.80
CA ILE A 197 17.52 -3.62 -4.18
C ILE A 197 18.63 -4.67 -4.26
N TYR A 198 19.54 -4.69 -3.30
CA TYR A 198 20.63 -5.66 -3.29
C TYR A 198 20.10 -7.08 -3.24
N TRP A 199 19.25 -7.42 -2.27
CA TRP A 199 18.77 -8.79 -2.09
C TRP A 199 17.80 -9.24 -3.18
N ASN A 200 16.91 -8.39 -3.64
CA ASN A 200 15.85 -8.81 -4.57
C ASN A 200 16.21 -8.61 -6.04
N VAL A 201 17.09 -7.64 -6.35
CA VAL A 201 17.43 -7.30 -7.73
C VAL A 201 18.86 -7.72 -8.07
N VAL A 202 19.86 -7.41 -7.22
CA VAL A 202 21.27 -7.63 -7.55
C VAL A 202 21.67 -9.09 -7.38
N THR A 203 21.26 -9.76 -6.30
CA THR A 203 21.69 -11.15 -6.03
C THR A 203 21.30 -12.16 -7.10
N PRO A 204 20.14 -12.10 -7.79
CA PRO A 204 19.88 -12.97 -8.94
C PRO A 204 20.94 -12.89 -10.04
N PHE A 205 21.42 -11.68 -10.33
CA PHE A 205 22.47 -11.49 -11.34
C PHE A 205 23.84 -11.97 -10.85
N GLN A 206 24.11 -11.90 -9.55
CA GLN A 206 25.32 -12.48 -8.97
C GLN A 206 25.30 -14.01 -9.05
N ASN A 207 24.14 -14.63 -8.83
CA ASN A 207 23.98 -16.08 -8.81
C ASN A 207 23.93 -16.70 -10.22
N HIS A 208 23.37 -16.01 -11.20
CA HIS A 208 23.13 -16.54 -12.55
C HIS A 208 23.98 -15.87 -13.65
N GLY A 209 24.76 -14.84 -13.30
CA GLY A 209 25.43 -13.98 -14.28
C GLY A 209 24.49 -12.96 -14.94
N LEU A 210 25.05 -12.05 -15.74
CA LEU A 210 24.27 -11.09 -16.51
C LEU A 210 23.54 -11.78 -17.65
N GLY A 211 22.23 -11.67 -17.71
CA GLY A 211 21.41 -12.32 -18.73
C GLY A 211 19.92 -12.18 -18.53
N LEU A 212 19.14 -12.78 -19.43
CA LEU A 212 17.67 -12.70 -19.40
C LEU A 212 17.05 -13.51 -18.25
N THR A 213 17.68 -14.62 -17.86
CA THR A 213 17.14 -15.48 -16.78
C THR A 213 16.97 -14.74 -15.46
N PRO A 214 18.03 -14.13 -14.86
CA PRO A 214 17.86 -13.36 -13.63
C PRO A 214 16.97 -12.13 -13.82
N PHE A 215 17.01 -11.49 -14.99
CA PHE A 215 16.09 -10.39 -15.31
C PHE A 215 14.63 -10.83 -15.19
N PHE A 216 14.25 -11.95 -15.82
CA PHE A 216 12.88 -12.44 -15.73
C PHE A 216 12.52 -12.97 -14.34
N HIS A 217 13.45 -13.51 -13.56
CA HIS A 217 13.20 -13.84 -12.15
C HIS A 217 12.81 -12.61 -11.34
N VAL A 218 13.55 -11.49 -11.49
CA VAL A 218 13.23 -10.21 -10.84
C VAL A 218 11.88 -9.67 -11.33
N MET A 219 11.60 -9.76 -12.63
CA MET A 219 10.31 -9.33 -13.18
C MET A 219 9.15 -10.14 -12.61
N VAL A 220 9.25 -11.46 -12.54
CA VAL A 220 8.20 -12.33 -11.97
C VAL A 220 7.97 -12.02 -10.50
N LEU A 221 9.04 -11.80 -9.72
CA LEU A 221 8.93 -11.37 -8.32
C LEU A 221 8.14 -10.04 -8.23
N GLY A 222 8.56 -9.04 -9.00
CA GLY A 222 7.92 -7.72 -9.00
C GLY A 222 6.46 -7.76 -9.44
N VAL A 223 6.16 -8.49 -10.53
CA VAL A 223 4.79 -8.67 -11.05
C VAL A 223 3.90 -9.38 -10.02
N ALA A 224 4.38 -10.46 -9.41
CA ALA A 224 3.63 -11.22 -8.41
C ALA A 224 3.31 -10.36 -7.18
N SER A 225 4.29 -9.61 -6.69
CA SER A 225 4.10 -8.66 -5.58
C SER A 225 3.11 -7.57 -5.97
N SER A 226 3.27 -6.97 -7.14
CA SER A 226 2.43 -5.87 -7.64
C SER A 226 0.98 -6.26 -7.79
N ILE A 227 0.70 -7.32 -8.57
CA ILE A 227 -0.68 -7.74 -8.85
C ILE A 227 -1.39 -8.12 -7.53
N THR A 228 -0.74 -8.91 -6.69
CA THR A 228 -1.34 -9.34 -5.43
C THR A 228 -1.67 -8.16 -4.52
N LEU A 229 -0.75 -7.19 -4.40
CA LEU A 229 -0.93 -6.03 -3.54
C LEU A 229 -1.93 -5.04 -4.14
N SER A 230 -1.72 -4.60 -5.39
CA SER A 230 -2.48 -3.52 -5.98
C SER A 230 -3.91 -3.91 -6.34
N LEU A 231 -4.15 -5.17 -6.74
CA LEU A 231 -5.50 -5.64 -7.02
C LEU A 231 -6.36 -5.64 -5.76
N LEU A 232 -5.83 -6.22 -4.66
CA LEU A 232 -6.56 -6.27 -3.39
C LEU A 232 -6.74 -4.88 -2.77
N PHE A 233 -5.73 -4.01 -2.89
CA PHE A 233 -5.83 -2.62 -2.46
C PHE A 233 -6.90 -1.84 -3.24
N SER A 234 -6.97 -2.01 -4.56
CA SER A 234 -7.95 -1.32 -5.40
C SER A 234 -9.40 -1.67 -5.06
N LEU A 235 -9.67 -2.89 -4.57
CA LEU A 235 -11.03 -3.32 -4.23
C LEU A 235 -11.62 -2.59 -3.02
N SER A 236 -10.81 -2.00 -2.16
CA SER A 236 -11.27 -1.36 -0.92
C SER A 236 -12.10 -0.10 -1.17
N HIS A 237 -11.77 0.69 -2.20
CA HIS A 237 -12.41 1.99 -2.46
C HIS A 237 -12.87 2.20 -3.91
N ASN A 238 -12.49 1.31 -4.84
CA ASN A 238 -12.80 1.47 -6.26
C ASN A 238 -13.84 0.44 -6.71
N PHE A 239 -15.08 0.61 -6.25
CA PHE A 239 -16.23 -0.19 -6.64
C PHE A 239 -17.36 0.70 -7.19
N VAL A 240 -18.33 0.11 -7.87
CA VAL A 240 -19.35 0.84 -8.65
C VAL A 240 -20.16 1.81 -7.79
N ASP A 241 -20.54 1.38 -6.58
CA ASP A 241 -21.40 2.16 -5.69
C ASP A 241 -20.61 3.10 -4.75
N SER A 242 -19.27 3.16 -4.89
CA SER A 242 -18.44 4.06 -4.10
C SER A 242 -18.66 5.52 -4.52
N ASP A 243 -18.96 6.38 -3.56
CA ASP A 243 -18.98 7.82 -3.83
C ASP A 243 -17.55 8.33 -4.07
N ARG A 244 -17.29 8.76 -5.29
CA ARG A 244 -15.96 9.26 -5.73
C ARG A 244 -15.82 10.76 -5.59
N ASP A 245 -16.86 11.44 -5.18
CA ASP A 245 -16.84 12.86 -4.89
C ASP A 245 -17.70 13.14 -3.66
N PRO A 246 -17.19 12.84 -2.45
CA PRO A 246 -17.94 13.07 -1.22
C PRO A 246 -18.29 14.55 -1.00
N THR A 247 -17.67 15.48 -1.75
CA THR A 247 -17.98 16.90 -1.70
C THR A 247 -19.11 17.30 -2.65
N LYS A 248 -19.58 16.42 -3.51
CA LYS A 248 -20.66 16.67 -4.48
C LYS A 248 -21.94 17.13 -3.76
N SER A 249 -22.33 16.41 -2.72
CA SER A 249 -23.50 16.74 -1.91
C SER A 249 -23.41 18.14 -1.30
N TYR A 250 -22.22 18.57 -0.84
CA TYR A 250 -22.00 19.93 -0.35
C TYR A 250 -22.20 20.97 -1.45
N ARG A 251 -21.62 20.73 -2.64
CA ARG A 251 -21.76 21.65 -3.78
C ARG A 251 -23.21 21.78 -4.25
N GLU A 252 -23.97 20.68 -4.25
CA GLU A 252 -25.36 20.65 -4.71
C GLU A 252 -26.34 21.18 -3.65
N THR A 253 -26.09 20.94 -2.37
CA THR A 253 -27.05 21.23 -1.29
C THR A 253 -26.63 22.35 -0.35
N GLY A 254 -25.37 22.79 -0.40
CA GLY A 254 -24.77 23.74 0.54
C GLY A 254 -24.65 23.22 1.99
N LYS A 255 -24.90 21.94 2.22
CA LYS A 255 -24.75 21.30 3.54
C LYS A 255 -23.38 20.69 3.70
N GLU A 256 -22.75 20.91 4.85
CA GLU A 256 -21.47 20.26 5.17
C GLU A 256 -21.57 18.74 5.06
N VAL A 257 -20.56 18.16 4.43
CA VAL A 257 -20.41 16.69 4.34
C VAL A 257 -20.05 16.18 5.72
N CYS A 258 -20.86 15.25 6.24
CA CYS A 258 -20.48 14.54 7.45
C CYS A 258 -19.34 13.59 7.15
N TRP A 259 -18.15 13.89 7.66
CA TRP A 259 -16.94 13.08 7.45
C TRP A 259 -17.16 11.59 7.76
N TYR A 260 -17.87 11.27 8.85
CA TYR A 260 -18.16 9.88 9.21
C TYR A 260 -19.05 9.16 8.20
N LYS A 261 -20.05 9.88 7.67
CA LYS A 261 -20.93 9.34 6.64
C LYS A 261 -20.14 9.07 5.36
N SER A 262 -19.31 10.02 4.96
CA SER A 262 -18.43 9.89 3.80
C SER A 262 -17.51 8.66 3.92
N GLN A 263 -16.89 8.42 5.08
CA GLN A 263 -16.05 7.25 5.30
C GLN A 263 -16.78 5.92 5.05
N VAL A 264 -18.06 5.84 5.46
CA VAL A 264 -18.87 4.63 5.22
C VAL A 264 -19.26 4.49 3.74
N GLU A 265 -19.62 5.59 3.08
CA GLU A 265 -20.07 5.59 1.68
C GLU A 265 -18.94 5.35 0.67
N THR A 266 -17.70 5.63 1.07
CA THR A 266 -16.51 5.46 0.23
C THR A 266 -15.74 4.16 0.51
N SER A 267 -16.18 3.32 1.43
CA SER A 267 -15.47 2.12 1.86
C SER A 267 -16.30 0.86 1.69
N SER A 268 -15.64 -0.27 1.50
CA SER A 268 -16.30 -1.58 1.41
C SER A 268 -15.62 -2.62 2.28
N THR A 269 -16.41 -3.61 2.71
CA THR A 269 -15.91 -4.86 3.29
C THR A 269 -16.16 -5.98 2.29
N TYR A 270 -15.15 -6.75 1.95
CA TYR A 270 -15.23 -7.76 0.90
C TYR A 270 -14.60 -9.10 1.30
N GLY A 271 -15.06 -10.18 0.66
CA GLY A 271 -14.41 -11.49 0.58
C GLY A 271 -14.40 -12.37 1.84
N GLY A 272 -14.99 -11.94 2.95
CA GLY A 272 -15.15 -12.75 4.15
C GLY A 272 -13.84 -13.20 4.82
N PHE A 273 -13.83 -14.37 5.47
CA PHE A 273 -12.70 -14.85 6.28
C PHE A 273 -11.39 -14.99 5.50
N ILE A 274 -11.43 -15.55 4.28
CA ILE A 274 -10.22 -15.77 3.46
C ILE A 274 -9.60 -14.42 3.06
N ALA A 275 -10.42 -13.48 2.58
CA ALA A 275 -9.94 -12.15 2.27
C ALA A 275 -9.38 -11.45 3.51
N GLY A 276 -10.03 -11.55 4.66
CA GLY A 276 -9.52 -11.03 5.93
C GLY A 276 -8.16 -11.63 6.35
N CYS A 277 -7.91 -12.91 6.04
CA CYS A 277 -6.58 -13.50 6.23
C CYS A 277 -5.54 -12.92 5.28
N LEU A 278 -5.88 -12.69 4.02
CA LEU A 278 -4.97 -12.19 3.00
C LEU A 278 -4.72 -10.68 3.13
N THR A 279 -5.74 -9.91 3.47
CA THR A 279 -5.70 -8.45 3.43
C THR A 279 -5.62 -7.77 4.81
N GLY A 280 -5.83 -8.53 5.91
CA GLY A 280 -5.79 -7.96 7.26
C GLY A 280 -6.81 -6.84 7.45
N GLY A 281 -6.41 -5.75 8.09
CA GLY A 281 -7.23 -4.57 8.33
C GLY A 281 -7.66 -3.83 7.07
N LEU A 282 -6.98 -4.03 5.95
CA LEU A 282 -7.34 -3.46 4.65
C LEU A 282 -8.75 -3.88 4.18
N ASN A 283 -9.26 -5.02 4.65
CA ASN A 283 -10.60 -5.51 4.33
C ASN A 283 -11.72 -4.77 5.08
N CYS A 284 -11.41 -3.94 6.04
CA CYS A 284 -12.37 -3.21 6.88
C CYS A 284 -11.89 -1.76 7.07
N GLN A 285 -11.62 -1.07 6.00
CA GLN A 285 -11.22 0.33 6.07
C GLN A 285 -12.45 1.23 6.25
N MET A 286 -12.65 1.71 7.45
CA MET A 286 -13.51 2.85 7.76
C MET A 286 -12.70 3.93 8.47
#